data_fc21d7852f462ba75dc6df6e670be0e5
#
_entry.id   fc21d7852f462ba75dc6df6e670be0e5
#
_cell.length_a   1.000
_cell.length_b   1.000
_cell.length_c   1.000
_cell.angle_alpha   90.00
_cell.angle_beta   90.00
_cell.angle_gamma   90.00
#
_symmetry.space_group_name_H-M   'P 1'
#
loop_
_entity.id
_entity.type
_entity.pdbx_description
1 polymer ?
#
loop_
_entity_poly.entity_id
_entity_poly.type
_entity_poly.pdbx_seq_one_letter_code
_entity_poly.pdbx_strand_id
1 'polypeptide(L)'
;MLDRDGYRPNVAIVIVNGKNQVFWGKRIREHSWQFPQGGINPGETPEQAMYRELREEVGLEPHHVKVLGRTREWLRYEVPQHWIKREWRGSYRGQKQIWYLLRLVGRDNDVDAARHRASGFDAWRWHDYWIPLDTVIEFKREVYRRALLELERFLHAKPQTRRQRLYGVPHPEMPDSYADPVAPIEDRVGRARPLLACSRRRAAWRRSSCRSSWHAAVLGARPSSTVPS
;
A
#
# COMPACT_ATOMS: atom_id res chain seq x y z
N MET A 1 11.13 15.20 2.31
CA MET A 1 10.98 16.63 1.93
C MET A 1 9.61 17.08 2.44
N LEU A 2 9.51 18.30 2.97
CA LEU A 2 8.21 18.89 3.36
C LEU A 2 7.62 19.66 2.16
N ASP A 3 6.29 19.76 2.10
CA ASP A 3 5.64 20.66 1.18
C ASP A 3 5.68 22.12 1.68
N ARG A 4 5.10 23.03 0.89
CA ARG A 4 5.08 24.48 1.22
C ARG A 4 4.30 24.79 2.51
N ASP A 5 3.37 23.91 2.90
CA ASP A 5 2.53 24.06 4.09
C ASP A 5 3.13 23.37 5.33
N GLY A 6 4.34 22.78 5.22
CA GLY A 6 5.02 22.09 6.31
C GLY A 6 4.55 20.64 6.54
N TYR A 7 3.83 20.03 5.58
CA TYR A 7 3.43 18.63 5.67
C TYR A 7 4.38 17.71 4.90
N ARG A 8 4.69 16.55 5.49
CA ARG A 8 5.44 15.48 4.83
C ARG A 8 4.49 14.63 3.98
N PRO A 9 4.69 14.53 2.65
CA PRO A 9 3.95 13.57 1.82
C PRO A 9 4.23 12.13 2.26
N ASN A 10 3.15 11.34 2.36
CA ASN A 10 3.19 9.99 2.89
C ASN A 10 2.10 9.13 2.24
N VAL A 11 2.25 7.83 2.27
CA VAL A 11 1.23 6.86 1.91
C VAL A 11 0.85 6.03 3.13
N ALA A 12 -0.43 5.65 3.23
CA ALA A 12 -0.91 4.72 4.24
C ALA A 12 -1.63 3.56 3.56
N ILE A 13 -1.53 2.37 4.13
CA ILE A 13 -1.94 1.13 3.49
C ILE A 13 -2.90 0.38 4.41
N VAL A 14 -4.15 0.21 3.95
CA VAL A 14 -5.13 -0.66 4.59
C VAL A 14 -5.17 -1.97 3.83
N ILE A 15 -4.67 -3.05 4.43
CA ILE A 15 -4.68 -4.38 3.84
C ILE A 15 -5.85 -5.15 4.45
N VAL A 16 -6.71 -5.73 3.60
CA VAL A 16 -7.84 -6.55 4.06
C VAL A 16 -7.71 -7.99 3.56
N ASN A 17 -8.10 -8.93 4.42
CA ASN A 17 -8.19 -10.34 4.08
C ASN A 17 -9.54 -10.69 3.41
N GLY A 18 -9.76 -11.96 3.08
CA GLY A 18 -11.01 -12.45 2.47
C GLY A 18 -12.26 -12.23 3.32
N LYS A 19 -12.12 -12.00 4.62
CA LYS A 19 -13.21 -11.72 5.58
C LYS A 19 -13.42 -10.21 5.79
N ASN A 20 -12.77 -9.34 5.03
CA ASN A 20 -12.74 -7.89 5.21
C ASN A 20 -12.15 -7.43 6.56
N GLN A 21 -11.37 -8.26 7.23
CA GLN A 21 -10.60 -7.86 8.40
C GLN A 21 -9.34 -7.13 7.95
N VAL A 22 -8.92 -6.11 8.71
CA VAL A 22 -7.75 -5.29 8.40
C VAL A 22 -6.49 -5.78 9.09
N PHE A 23 -5.36 -5.69 8.40
CA PHE A 23 -4.04 -5.83 9.01
C PHE A 23 -3.83 -4.69 10.01
N TRP A 24 -3.44 -5.04 11.25
CA TRP A 24 -3.16 -4.08 12.31
C TRP A 24 -1.82 -4.40 12.95
N GLY A 25 -0.83 -3.51 12.79
CA GLY A 25 0.55 -3.72 13.18
C GLY A 25 0.90 -3.01 14.48
N LYS A 26 1.58 -3.69 15.39
CA LYS A 26 2.13 -3.14 16.63
C LYS A 26 3.54 -2.62 16.37
N ARG A 27 3.78 -1.35 16.66
CA ARG A 27 5.09 -0.72 16.44
C ARG A 27 6.15 -1.28 17.39
N ILE A 28 7.36 -1.47 16.84
CA ILE A 28 8.53 -1.93 17.61
C ILE A 28 8.80 -0.95 18.76
N ARG A 29 8.97 -1.51 19.97
CA ARG A 29 9.30 -0.77 21.20
C ARG A 29 8.29 0.30 21.62
N GLU A 30 7.08 0.27 21.01
CA GLU A 30 6.00 1.16 21.36
C GLU A 30 4.75 0.35 21.70
N HIS A 31 3.88 0.91 22.54
CA HIS A 31 2.57 0.31 22.82
C HIS A 31 1.50 0.75 21.81
N SER A 32 1.93 1.35 20.71
CA SER A 32 1.04 1.88 19.69
C SER A 32 0.85 0.90 18.54
N TRP A 33 -0.35 0.90 17.99
CA TRP A 33 -0.74 0.12 16.84
C TRP A 33 -1.10 1.05 15.68
N GLN A 34 -0.78 0.66 14.46
CA GLN A 34 -1.08 1.46 13.28
C GLN A 34 -1.15 0.63 12.00
N PHE A 35 -1.70 1.23 10.95
CA PHE A 35 -1.56 0.74 9.59
C PHE A 35 -0.14 0.97 9.06
N PRO A 36 0.36 0.11 8.14
CA PRO A 36 1.60 0.36 7.41
C PRO A 36 1.55 1.71 6.70
N GLN A 37 2.63 2.47 6.79
CA GLN A 37 2.70 3.82 6.23
C GLN A 37 4.13 4.31 6.09
N GLY A 38 4.42 5.06 5.04
CA GLY A 38 5.75 5.66 4.91
C GLY A 38 5.82 6.86 3.99
N GLY A 39 6.95 7.53 4.03
CA GLY A 39 7.18 8.75 3.26
C GLY A 39 7.36 8.49 1.77
N ILE A 40 6.92 9.42 0.95
CA ILE A 40 7.17 9.42 -0.49
C ILE A 40 8.53 10.05 -0.74
N ASN A 41 9.40 9.35 -1.45
CA ASN A 41 10.72 9.83 -1.82
C ASN A 41 10.66 10.82 -3.01
N PRO A 42 11.68 11.68 -3.19
CA PRO A 42 11.76 12.53 -4.37
C PRO A 42 11.70 11.72 -5.68
N GLY A 43 10.82 12.12 -6.59
CA GLY A 43 10.61 11.42 -7.87
C GLY A 43 9.75 10.15 -7.80
N GLU A 44 9.33 9.73 -6.60
CA GLU A 44 8.48 8.57 -6.40
C GLU A 44 7.00 8.95 -6.50
N THR A 45 6.21 8.18 -7.22
CA THR A 45 4.75 8.33 -7.21
C THR A 45 4.15 7.74 -5.91
N PRO A 46 2.96 8.17 -5.48
CA PRO A 46 2.30 7.57 -4.34
C PRO A 46 2.11 6.04 -4.45
N GLU A 47 1.86 5.53 -5.65
CA GLU A 47 1.70 4.08 -5.86
C GLU A 47 3.02 3.33 -5.74
N GLN A 48 4.12 3.89 -6.25
CA GLN A 48 5.46 3.31 -6.07
C GLN A 48 5.85 3.30 -4.59
N ALA A 49 5.60 4.40 -3.87
CA ALA A 49 5.81 4.47 -2.42
C ALA A 49 4.98 3.42 -1.67
N MET A 50 3.72 3.24 -2.04
CA MET A 50 2.84 2.24 -1.45
C MET A 50 3.40 0.82 -1.61
N TYR A 51 3.86 0.41 -2.80
CA TYR A 51 4.45 -0.92 -3.00
C TYR A 51 5.80 -1.09 -2.31
N ARG A 52 6.62 -0.04 -2.23
CA ARG A 52 7.88 -0.06 -1.48
C ARG A 52 7.63 -0.25 0.02
N GLU A 53 6.75 0.56 0.61
CA GLU A 53 6.40 0.47 2.04
C GLU A 53 5.70 -0.87 2.37
N LEU A 54 4.86 -1.37 1.47
CA LEU A 54 4.23 -2.69 1.60
C LEU A 54 5.29 -3.79 1.75
N ARG A 55 6.34 -3.75 0.94
CA ARG A 55 7.45 -4.70 1.02
C ARG A 55 8.29 -4.48 2.28
N GLU A 56 8.65 -3.23 2.57
CA GLU A 56 9.54 -2.90 3.69
C GLU A 56 8.89 -3.18 5.05
N GLU A 57 7.61 -2.84 5.23
CA GLU A 57 6.94 -2.96 6.53
C GLU A 57 6.16 -4.26 6.72
N VAL A 58 5.68 -4.89 5.64
CA VAL A 58 4.76 -6.05 5.71
C VAL A 58 5.36 -7.31 5.09
N GLY A 59 6.42 -7.17 4.26
CA GLY A 59 7.03 -8.28 3.54
C GLY A 59 6.24 -8.75 2.32
N LEU A 60 5.17 -8.04 1.93
CA LEU A 60 4.32 -8.43 0.81
C LEU A 60 4.81 -7.82 -0.52
N GLU A 61 4.84 -8.66 -1.56
CA GLU A 61 5.13 -8.23 -2.93
C GLU A 61 3.84 -7.86 -3.69
N PRO A 62 3.93 -7.10 -4.80
CA PRO A 62 2.76 -6.67 -5.57
C PRO A 62 1.82 -7.80 -6.00
N HIS A 63 2.34 -9.01 -6.25
CA HIS A 63 1.53 -10.16 -6.65
C HIS A 63 0.73 -10.79 -5.49
N HIS A 64 1.06 -10.47 -4.23
CA HIS A 64 0.32 -10.91 -3.05
C HIS A 64 -0.93 -10.06 -2.78
N VAL A 65 -1.07 -8.92 -3.47
CA VAL A 65 -2.17 -7.99 -3.20
C VAL A 65 -2.86 -7.52 -4.47
N LYS A 66 -4.11 -7.10 -4.31
CA LYS A 66 -4.89 -6.41 -5.34
C LYS A 66 -5.30 -5.04 -4.81
N VAL A 67 -4.97 -3.97 -5.51
CA VAL A 67 -5.45 -2.64 -5.19
C VAL A 67 -6.96 -2.58 -5.45
N LEU A 68 -7.74 -2.30 -4.41
CA LEU A 68 -9.20 -2.11 -4.51
C LEU A 68 -9.54 -0.64 -4.79
N GLY A 69 -8.80 0.28 -4.18
CA GLY A 69 -8.99 1.70 -4.36
C GLY A 69 -8.05 2.54 -3.51
N ARG A 70 -8.22 3.85 -3.62
CA ARG A 70 -7.49 4.83 -2.81
C ARG A 70 -8.38 6.03 -2.50
N THR A 71 -7.95 6.87 -1.55
CA THR A 71 -8.58 8.17 -1.31
C THR A 71 -8.37 9.10 -2.51
N ARG A 72 -9.37 9.94 -2.79
CA ARG A 72 -9.32 10.91 -3.88
C ARG A 72 -8.34 12.02 -3.55
N GLU A 73 -8.45 12.54 -2.31
CA GLU A 73 -7.71 13.69 -1.84
C GLU A 73 -6.64 13.30 -0.83
N TRP A 74 -5.67 14.20 -0.66
CA TRP A 74 -4.70 14.14 0.41
C TRP A 74 -5.37 14.40 1.74
N LEU A 75 -5.31 13.45 2.66
CA LEU A 75 -5.78 13.59 4.02
C LEU A 75 -4.64 14.07 4.91
N ARG A 76 -4.87 15.12 5.68
CA ARG A 76 -3.85 15.76 6.53
C ARG A 76 -4.16 15.53 8.00
N TYR A 77 -3.10 15.39 8.79
CA TYR A 77 -3.17 15.49 10.24
C TYR A 77 -1.94 16.22 10.77
N GLU A 78 -2.12 16.89 11.90
CA GLU A 78 -1.05 17.60 12.59
C GLU A 78 -0.48 16.72 13.71
N VAL A 79 0.84 16.84 13.91
CA VAL A 79 1.53 16.16 15.00
C VAL A 79 1.68 17.14 16.15
N PRO A 80 1.25 16.80 17.38
CA PRO A 80 1.42 17.67 18.54
C PRO A 80 2.89 18.07 18.74
N GLN A 81 3.13 19.33 19.12
CA GLN A 81 4.47 19.93 19.20
C GLN A 81 5.45 19.12 20.06
N HIS A 82 4.97 18.51 21.16
CA HIS A 82 5.78 17.70 22.06
C HIS A 82 6.23 16.35 21.47
N TRP A 83 5.60 15.90 20.35
CA TRP A 83 5.99 14.72 19.58
C TRP A 83 6.96 15.05 18.45
N ILE A 84 7.12 16.34 18.11
CA ILE A 84 7.99 16.78 17.05
C ILE A 84 9.41 16.87 17.57
N LYS A 85 10.36 16.22 16.90
CA LYS A 85 11.79 16.33 17.19
C LYS A 85 12.23 17.80 17.17
N ARG A 86 13.12 18.16 18.07
CA ARG A 86 13.53 19.56 18.28
C ARG A 86 14.04 20.23 17.00
N GLU A 87 14.79 19.50 16.18
CA GLU A 87 15.35 19.98 14.92
C GLU A 87 14.31 20.26 13.84
N TRP A 88 13.07 19.77 13.99
CA TRP A 88 11.99 19.91 13.02
C TRP A 88 10.90 20.89 13.48
N ARG A 89 11.05 21.42 14.70
CA ARG A 89 10.08 22.39 15.26
C ARG A 89 10.10 23.68 14.42
N GLY A 90 8.92 24.21 14.17
CA GLY A 90 8.72 25.42 13.37
C GLY A 90 8.56 25.19 11.87
N SER A 91 9.09 24.10 11.30
CA SER A 91 8.94 23.78 9.88
C SER A 91 7.98 22.60 9.61
N TYR A 92 7.98 21.59 10.49
CA TYR A 92 7.14 20.42 10.34
C TYR A 92 5.85 20.56 11.12
N ARG A 93 4.71 20.42 10.44
CA ARG A 93 3.37 20.46 11.04
C ARG A 93 2.77 19.07 11.23
N GLY A 94 3.00 18.17 10.25
CA GLY A 94 2.40 16.86 10.25
C GLY A 94 2.59 16.13 8.94
N GLN A 95 1.66 15.26 8.60
CA GLN A 95 1.70 14.50 7.37
C GLN A 95 0.45 14.74 6.53
N LYS A 96 0.63 14.66 5.20
CA LYS A 96 -0.46 14.53 4.24
C LYS A 96 -0.34 13.16 3.58
N GLN A 97 -1.44 12.43 3.53
CA GLN A 97 -1.44 11.02 3.17
C GLN A 97 -2.43 10.71 2.04
N ILE A 98 -2.00 9.90 1.07
CA ILE A 98 -2.91 9.14 0.21
C ILE A 98 -3.04 7.76 0.83
N TRP A 99 -4.27 7.30 1.03
CA TRP A 99 -4.59 6.02 1.62
C TRP A 99 -4.99 5.02 0.54
N TYR A 100 -4.39 3.84 0.59
CA TYR A 100 -4.68 2.74 -0.33
C TYR A 100 -5.40 1.62 0.41
N LEU A 101 -6.40 1.02 -0.24
CA LEU A 101 -7.05 -0.21 0.19
C LEU A 101 -6.60 -1.36 -0.69
N LEU A 102 -5.96 -2.35 -0.08
CA LEU A 102 -5.43 -3.53 -0.75
C LEU A 102 -6.16 -4.79 -0.26
N ARG A 103 -6.48 -5.71 -1.18
CA ARG A 103 -6.95 -7.06 -0.85
C ARG A 103 -5.76 -8.00 -0.85
N LEU A 104 -5.51 -8.70 0.26
CA LEU A 104 -4.60 -9.83 0.27
C LEU A 104 -5.17 -10.95 -0.61
N VAL A 105 -4.46 -11.33 -1.66
CA VAL A 105 -4.76 -12.48 -2.53
C VAL A 105 -3.78 -13.63 -2.30
N GLY A 106 -2.70 -13.36 -1.57
CA GLY A 106 -1.79 -14.35 -1.01
C GLY A 106 -2.37 -15.02 0.24
N ARG A 107 -1.52 -15.71 0.97
CA ARG A 107 -1.84 -16.38 2.23
C ARG A 107 -1.43 -15.50 3.41
N ASP A 108 -2.02 -15.73 4.58
CA ASP A 108 -1.61 -15.05 5.81
C ASP A 108 -0.12 -15.29 6.15
N ASN A 109 0.43 -16.44 5.76
CA ASN A 109 1.86 -16.78 5.95
C ASN A 109 2.81 -15.97 5.04
N ASP A 110 2.31 -15.32 4.01
CA ASP A 110 3.10 -14.44 3.15
C ASP A 110 3.35 -13.08 3.84
N VAL A 111 2.60 -12.78 4.91
CA VAL A 111 2.78 -11.59 5.75
C VAL A 111 3.97 -11.81 6.69
N ASP A 112 5.05 -11.08 6.46
CA ASP A 112 6.31 -11.23 7.22
C ASP A 112 6.69 -9.95 8.00
N ALA A 113 5.70 -9.21 8.47
CA ALA A 113 5.90 -7.94 9.15
C ALA A 113 6.81 -8.04 10.39
N ALA A 114 6.67 -9.12 11.20
CA ALA A 114 7.44 -9.27 12.42
C ALA A 114 8.88 -9.77 12.22
N ARG A 115 9.18 -10.41 11.08
CA ARG A 115 10.50 -11.00 10.78
C ARG A 115 11.37 -10.08 9.94
N HIS A 116 10.77 -9.15 9.22
CA HIS A 116 11.51 -8.25 8.36
C HIS A 116 12.24 -7.20 9.20
N ARG A 117 13.58 -7.16 9.14
CA ARG A 117 14.41 -6.21 9.93
C ARG A 117 14.10 -4.74 9.65
N ALA A 118 13.57 -4.42 8.48
CA ALA A 118 13.14 -3.08 8.10
C ALA A 118 11.70 -2.75 8.52
N SER A 119 10.94 -3.76 8.94
CA SER A 119 9.58 -3.59 9.44
C SER A 119 9.58 -2.73 10.70
N GLY A 120 8.69 -1.77 10.75
CA GLY A 120 8.43 -0.98 11.95
C GLY A 120 7.57 -1.72 12.99
N PHE A 121 7.25 -3.03 12.76
CA PHE A 121 6.34 -3.82 13.57
C PHE A 121 7.02 -5.02 14.23
N ASP A 122 6.70 -5.28 15.52
CA ASP A 122 7.12 -6.47 16.26
C ASP A 122 6.02 -7.53 16.37
N ALA A 123 4.78 -7.17 16.08
CA ALA A 123 3.62 -8.04 16.01
C ALA A 123 2.57 -7.48 15.07
N TRP A 124 1.69 -8.36 14.59
CA TRP A 124 0.52 -7.95 13.82
C TRP A 124 -0.64 -8.93 14.05
N ARG A 125 -1.86 -8.49 13.68
CA ARG A 125 -3.06 -9.33 13.71
C ARG A 125 -4.12 -8.81 12.76
N TRP A 126 -5.09 -9.65 12.42
CA TRP A 126 -6.31 -9.25 11.77
C TRP A 126 -7.29 -8.67 12.78
N HIS A 127 -7.95 -7.59 12.41
CA HIS A 127 -9.00 -6.94 13.20
C HIS A 127 -10.19 -6.59 12.34
N ASP A 128 -11.36 -6.42 12.96
CA ASP A 128 -12.50 -5.87 12.28
C ASP A 128 -12.21 -4.46 11.78
N TYR A 129 -12.81 -4.12 10.64
CA TYR A 129 -12.47 -2.93 9.84
C TYR A 129 -12.43 -1.62 10.63
N TRP A 130 -13.32 -1.47 11.63
CA TRP A 130 -13.48 -0.23 12.39
C TRP A 130 -12.69 -0.18 13.70
N ILE A 131 -12.22 -1.29 14.22
CA ILE A 131 -11.46 -1.35 15.50
C ILE A 131 -10.23 -0.41 15.52
N PRO A 132 -9.50 -0.17 14.42
CA PRO A 132 -8.41 0.79 14.41
C PRO A 132 -8.75 2.19 14.92
N LEU A 133 -10.00 2.65 14.77
CA LEU A 133 -10.43 3.97 15.25
C LEU A 133 -10.42 4.09 16.77
N ASP A 134 -10.67 2.97 17.47
CA ASP A 134 -10.73 2.94 18.93
C ASP A 134 -9.34 2.88 19.56
N THR A 135 -8.36 2.37 18.81
CA THR A 135 -7.04 2.02 19.34
C THR A 135 -5.89 2.86 18.77
N VAL A 136 -6.13 3.64 17.72
CA VAL A 136 -5.13 4.55 17.16
C VAL A 136 -4.90 5.74 18.09
N ILE A 137 -3.68 6.28 18.09
CA ILE A 137 -3.35 7.50 18.84
C ILE A 137 -4.28 8.67 18.44
N GLU A 138 -4.71 9.44 19.43
CA GLU A 138 -5.79 10.42 19.30
C GLU A 138 -5.64 11.39 18.13
N PHE A 139 -4.46 11.99 17.95
CA PHE A 139 -4.24 12.98 16.89
C PHE A 139 -4.32 12.40 15.45
N LYS A 140 -4.31 11.05 15.30
CA LYS A 140 -4.54 10.37 14.03
C LYS A 140 -5.99 9.89 13.84
N ARG A 141 -6.84 9.92 14.86
CA ARG A 141 -8.17 9.31 14.80
C ARG A 141 -9.02 9.88 13.67
N GLU A 142 -9.01 11.20 13.50
CA GLU A 142 -9.83 11.85 12.46
C GLU A 142 -9.36 11.51 11.04
N VAL A 143 -8.05 11.47 10.76
CA VAL A 143 -7.56 11.10 9.43
C VAL A 143 -7.86 9.62 9.13
N TYR A 144 -7.79 8.74 10.13
CA TYR A 144 -8.19 7.34 10.01
C TYR A 144 -9.69 7.21 9.72
N ARG A 145 -10.54 7.92 10.47
CA ARG A 145 -11.99 7.92 10.26
C ARG A 145 -12.35 8.32 8.83
N ARG A 146 -11.81 9.43 8.34
CA ARG A 146 -12.05 9.91 6.99
C ARG A 146 -11.56 8.92 5.93
N ALA A 147 -10.37 8.36 6.10
CA ALA A 147 -9.81 7.37 5.19
C ALA A 147 -10.67 6.10 5.13
N LEU A 148 -11.00 5.52 6.27
CA LEU A 148 -11.79 4.28 6.34
C LEU A 148 -13.20 4.47 5.77
N LEU A 149 -13.88 5.59 6.06
CA LEU A 149 -15.18 5.92 5.47
C LEU A 149 -15.12 6.02 3.94
N GLU A 150 -14.07 6.64 3.40
CA GLU A 150 -13.92 6.75 1.95
C GLU A 150 -13.57 5.41 1.28
N LEU A 151 -12.77 4.58 1.96
CA LEU A 151 -12.29 3.31 1.42
C LEU A 151 -13.33 2.18 1.53
N GLU A 152 -14.24 2.22 2.49
CA GLU A 152 -15.26 1.18 2.72
C GLU A 152 -16.08 0.85 1.47
N ARG A 153 -16.38 1.85 0.65
CA ARG A 153 -17.13 1.67 -0.62
C ARG A 153 -16.49 0.63 -1.56
N PHE A 154 -15.16 0.46 -1.49
CA PHE A 154 -14.44 -0.48 -2.33
C PHE A 154 -14.49 -1.92 -1.80
N LEU A 155 -14.83 -2.14 -0.53
CA LEU A 155 -15.00 -3.48 0.05
C LEU A 155 -16.21 -4.20 -0.55
N HIS A 156 -17.25 -3.44 -0.87
CA HIS A 156 -18.54 -3.96 -1.34
C HIS A 156 -18.73 -3.78 -2.84
N ALA A 157 -17.77 -3.15 -3.53
CA ALA A 157 -17.83 -2.99 -4.98
C ALA A 157 -17.80 -4.37 -5.65
N LYS A 158 -18.85 -4.70 -6.40
CA LYS A 158 -18.86 -5.90 -7.25
C LYS A 158 -17.68 -5.82 -8.23
N PRO A 159 -16.96 -6.93 -8.49
CA PRO A 159 -15.91 -6.94 -9.50
C PRO A 159 -16.49 -6.46 -10.83
N GLN A 160 -15.98 -5.35 -11.37
CA GLN A 160 -16.37 -4.92 -12.70
C GLN A 160 -15.95 -5.98 -13.72
N THR A 161 -16.86 -6.46 -14.51
CA THR A 161 -16.55 -7.37 -15.61
C THR A 161 -15.64 -6.67 -16.61
N ARG A 162 -14.86 -7.43 -17.39
CA ARG A 162 -13.99 -6.90 -18.45
C ARG A 162 -14.79 -5.99 -19.41
N ARG A 163 -16.04 -6.32 -19.68
CA ARG A 163 -16.96 -5.56 -20.52
C ARG A 163 -17.30 -4.20 -19.91
N GLN A 164 -17.55 -4.13 -18.59
CA GLN A 164 -17.80 -2.88 -17.87
C GLN A 164 -16.59 -1.94 -17.82
N ARG A 165 -15.37 -2.48 -17.80
CA ARG A 165 -14.14 -1.67 -17.87
C ARG A 165 -13.89 -1.07 -19.25
N LEU A 166 -14.25 -1.79 -20.32
CA LEU A 166 -13.96 -1.37 -21.70
C LEU A 166 -15.06 -0.44 -22.27
N TYR A 167 -16.30 -0.63 -21.86
CA TYR A 167 -17.47 0.05 -22.46
C TYR A 167 -18.27 0.90 -21.47
N GLY A 168 -17.83 1.05 -20.22
CA GLY A 168 -18.58 1.74 -19.18
C GLY A 168 -19.80 0.95 -18.68
N VAL A 169 -20.63 1.61 -17.88
CA VAL A 169 -21.92 1.03 -17.43
C VAL A 169 -22.88 1.06 -18.62
N PRO A 170 -23.52 -0.05 -19.00
CA PRO A 170 -24.50 -0.03 -20.08
C PRO A 170 -25.63 0.94 -19.71
N HIS A 171 -26.01 1.81 -20.67
CA HIS A 171 -27.16 2.68 -20.54
C HIS A 171 -28.41 1.83 -20.34
N PRO A 172 -29.33 2.14 -19.41
CA PRO A 172 -30.45 1.28 -19.07
C PRO A 172 -31.50 1.09 -20.21
N GLU A 173 -31.31 1.74 -21.36
CA GLU A 173 -32.24 1.71 -22.46
C GLU A 173 -31.77 0.96 -23.74
N MET A 174 -30.64 0.22 -23.66
CA MET A 174 -30.23 -0.59 -24.82
C MET A 174 -30.81 -2.00 -24.70
N PRO A 175 -31.74 -2.38 -25.63
CA PRO A 175 -32.28 -3.73 -25.64
C PRO A 175 -31.19 -4.74 -26.03
N ASP A 176 -31.31 -5.96 -25.48
CA ASP A 176 -30.42 -7.11 -25.67
C ASP A 176 -30.22 -7.63 -27.10
N SER A 177 -30.70 -6.90 -28.09
CA SER A 177 -30.77 -7.33 -29.50
C SER A 177 -29.55 -6.99 -30.37
N TYR A 178 -28.47 -6.45 -29.79
CA TYR A 178 -27.15 -6.33 -30.44
C TYR A 178 -26.19 -7.44 -30.01
N ALA A 179 -26.62 -8.68 -30.14
CA ALA A 179 -25.70 -9.79 -30.26
C ALA A 179 -25.29 -9.85 -31.74
N ASP A 180 -24.12 -9.36 -32.08
CA ASP A 180 -23.51 -9.53 -33.36
C ASP A 180 -23.52 -11.03 -33.75
N PRO A 181 -24.15 -11.42 -34.86
CA PRO A 181 -23.89 -12.73 -35.43
C PRO A 181 -22.52 -12.67 -36.06
N VAL A 182 -21.50 -13.10 -35.35
CA VAL A 182 -20.22 -13.45 -35.96
C VAL A 182 -20.47 -14.67 -36.81
N ALA A 183 -20.72 -14.45 -38.10
CA ALA A 183 -20.69 -15.49 -39.09
C ALA A 183 -19.32 -16.15 -39.13
N PRO A 184 -19.22 -17.48 -39.20
CA PRO A 184 -17.93 -18.14 -39.36
C PRO A 184 -17.33 -17.74 -40.70
N ILE A 185 -16.15 -17.18 -40.71
CA ILE A 185 -15.35 -17.00 -41.92
C ILE A 185 -14.86 -18.41 -42.32
N GLU A 186 -15.46 -18.95 -43.38
CA GLU A 186 -14.95 -20.13 -44.03
C GLU A 186 -13.63 -19.78 -44.72
N ASP A 187 -12.53 -20.29 -44.21
CA ASP A 187 -11.23 -20.27 -44.85
C ASP A 187 -11.27 -21.24 -46.06
N ARG A 188 -11.34 -20.66 -47.24
CA ARG A 188 -10.96 -21.39 -48.45
C ARG A 188 -9.46 -21.28 -48.66
N VAL A 189 -8.91 -22.47 -48.95
CA VAL A 189 -7.64 -22.75 -49.62
C VAL A 189 -6.44 -22.99 -48.73
N GLY A 190 -6.15 -24.26 -48.64
CA GLY A 190 -4.99 -24.90 -48.11
C GLY A 190 -3.64 -24.51 -48.73
N ARG A 191 -2.61 -24.59 -47.91
CA ARG A 191 -1.30 -25.17 -48.12
C ARG A 191 -0.49 -25.11 -46.85
N ALA A 192 -0.14 -26.30 -46.41
CA ALA A 192 0.81 -26.51 -45.31
C ALA A 192 2.21 -26.04 -45.72
N ARG A 193 2.91 -25.38 -44.77
CA ARG A 193 4.38 -25.26 -44.76
C ARG A 193 4.91 -25.41 -43.33
N PRO A 194 6.09 -26.03 -43.16
CA PRO A 194 6.50 -26.62 -41.92
C PRO A 194 7.22 -25.67 -40.98
N LEU A 195 7.16 -26.02 -39.70
CA LEU A 195 7.84 -25.48 -38.55
C LEU A 195 9.35 -25.37 -38.74
N LEU A 196 9.93 -24.20 -38.52
CA LEU A 196 11.34 -24.03 -38.20
C LEU A 196 11.46 -23.60 -36.74
N ALA A 197 12.11 -24.46 -35.98
CA ALA A 197 12.54 -24.24 -34.61
C ALA A 197 13.52 -23.06 -34.53
N CYS A 198 13.31 -22.15 -33.62
CA CYS A 198 14.32 -21.17 -33.26
C CYS A 198 14.67 -21.28 -31.77
N SER A 199 15.91 -21.54 -31.57
CA SER A 199 16.64 -21.89 -30.39
C SER A 199 16.61 -20.84 -29.26
N ARG A 200 16.67 -21.38 -28.05
CA ARG A 200 16.93 -20.74 -26.77
C ARG A 200 18.20 -19.86 -26.82
N ARG A 201 18.11 -18.61 -26.43
CA ARG A 201 19.25 -17.85 -25.89
C ARG A 201 18.90 -17.37 -24.51
N ARG A 202 19.58 -17.94 -23.51
CA ARG A 202 19.65 -17.46 -22.13
C ARG A 202 20.51 -16.18 -22.09
N ALA A 203 19.98 -15.08 -21.64
CA ALA A 203 20.78 -13.92 -21.29
C ALA A 203 20.93 -13.89 -19.77
N ALA A 204 22.17 -14.03 -19.33
CA ALA A 204 22.59 -13.92 -17.95
C ALA A 204 22.57 -12.44 -17.53
N TRP A 205 21.79 -12.09 -16.52
CA TRP A 205 21.85 -10.79 -15.87
C TRP A 205 22.84 -10.84 -14.72
N ARG A 206 23.92 -10.07 -14.88
CA ARG A 206 24.93 -9.81 -13.84
C ARG A 206 24.30 -8.93 -12.74
N ARG A 207 24.49 -9.36 -11.50
CA ARG A 207 24.20 -8.60 -10.27
C ARG A 207 25.25 -7.48 -10.16
N SER A 208 24.82 -6.23 -10.19
CA SER A 208 25.59 -5.11 -9.65
C SER A 208 24.96 -4.66 -8.33
N SER A 209 25.72 -4.90 -7.28
CA SER A 209 25.43 -4.44 -5.92
C SER A 209 25.61 -2.92 -5.85
N CYS A 210 24.54 -2.19 -5.60
CA CYS A 210 24.62 -0.82 -5.13
C CYS A 210 24.07 -0.78 -3.69
N ARG A 211 24.99 -0.80 -2.71
CA ARG A 211 24.69 -0.54 -1.31
C ARG A 211 24.50 0.97 -1.17
N SER A 212 23.31 1.43 -0.93
CA SER A 212 23.08 2.78 -0.41
C SER A 212 22.71 2.70 1.06
N SER A 213 23.68 3.08 1.84
CA SER A 213 23.72 3.24 3.29
C SER A 213 22.89 4.48 3.69
N TRP A 214 21.69 4.27 4.21
CA TRP A 214 20.91 5.33 4.89
C TRP A 214 20.09 4.75 6.06
N HIS A 215 20.73 3.99 6.95
CA HIS A 215 20.07 3.40 8.14
C HIS A 215 20.84 3.65 9.45
N ALA A 216 21.37 4.85 9.67
CA ALA A 216 22.06 5.13 10.93
C ALA A 216 21.86 6.57 11.41
N ALA A 217 20.66 6.91 11.85
CA ALA A 217 20.45 8.17 12.57
C ALA A 217 19.24 8.16 13.53
N VAL A 218 18.94 7.05 14.19
CA VAL A 218 17.89 7.01 15.26
C VAL A 218 18.26 6.08 16.41
N LEU A 219 19.53 5.91 16.74
CA LEU A 219 19.90 5.22 17.98
C LEU A 219 21.16 5.86 18.57
N GLY A 220 20.99 6.59 19.68
CA GLY A 220 22.14 7.05 20.45
C GLY A 220 21.80 8.10 21.48
N ALA A 221 21.33 7.71 22.67
CA ALA A 221 21.73 8.30 23.95
C ALA A 221 21.16 7.48 25.10
N ARG A 222 22.01 6.71 25.74
CA ARG A 222 21.73 6.21 27.08
C ARG A 222 21.97 7.36 28.07
N PRO A 223 21.16 7.54 29.12
CA PRO A 223 21.59 8.27 30.28
C PRO A 223 22.36 7.33 31.22
N SER A 224 23.62 7.65 31.50
CA SER A 224 24.38 7.09 32.57
C SER A 224 23.83 7.59 33.92
N SER A 225 23.34 6.67 34.72
CA SER A 225 23.02 6.90 36.11
C SER A 225 24.32 6.75 36.90
N THR A 226 24.87 7.85 37.41
CA THR A 226 25.80 7.87 38.53
C THR A 226 25.04 8.27 39.78
N VAL A 227 24.96 7.39 40.73
CA VAL A 227 24.53 7.63 42.11
C VAL A 227 25.80 8.01 42.88
N PRO A 228 25.84 9.12 43.62
CA PRO A 228 26.84 9.33 44.68
C PRO A 228 26.27 8.87 46.02
N SER A 229 27.19 8.37 46.79
CA SER A 229 27.09 7.88 48.17
C SER A 229 26.43 8.86 49.16
#